data_5297f54b321f801757e7ce2666b092be
#
_entry.id   5297f54b321f801757e7ce2666b092be
#
_cell.length_a   1.000
_cell.length_b   1.000
_cell.length_c   1.000
_cell.angle_alpha   90.00
_cell.angle_beta   90.00
_cell.angle_gamma   90.00
#
_symmetry.space_group_name_H-M   'P 1'
#
loop_
_entity.id
_entity.type
_entity.pdbx_description
1 polymer ?
#
loop_
_entity_poly.entity_id
_entity_poly.type
_entity_poly.pdbx_seq_one_letter_code
_entity_poly.pdbx_strand_id
1 'polypeptide(L)'
;LKYRLACAAAFLGAMTVFSSANAADMAPALAPEAKPVETQSGWTFTVAPYFWAAGMSGDVGVFGLPQVHVDASFSDILSNLDFAAMVIGEASYERYSVFSDIIYTKLSNDATTPAGVVANSIGVTSKTFAGTLGAGYTVIDGANGHLDVVGAVRLWSADTEISFSGGLLGGVQREDRATWADALAGVKGNYFFTPNVYLTGWAMAGAGGADLDWDVMAGLGYKFNDKVSAIAGYRALGVDYSNDSFVFDVVEQGPMFGVAIHF
;
A
#
# COMPACT_ATOMS: atom_id res chain seq x y z
N LEU A 1 6.47 -24.68 15.19
CA LEU A 1 5.00 -24.80 15.18
C LEU A 1 4.33 -24.25 16.45
N LYS A 2 4.66 -23.04 16.96
CA LYS A 2 4.03 -22.50 18.19
C LYS A 2 3.88 -20.97 18.29
N TYR A 3 4.05 -20.20 17.24
CA TYR A 3 3.90 -18.72 17.32
C TYR A 3 3.03 -18.06 16.23
N ARG A 4 2.08 -18.81 15.62
CA ARG A 4 1.24 -18.30 14.51
C ARG A 4 -0.16 -17.80 14.92
N LEU A 5 -0.44 -17.51 16.20
CA LEU A 5 -1.83 -17.14 16.63
C LEU A 5 -1.91 -16.00 17.66
N ALA A 6 -1.14 -14.93 17.51
CA ALA A 6 -1.17 -13.84 18.50
C ALA A 6 -1.50 -12.43 17.98
N CYS A 7 -1.67 -12.21 16.68
CA CYS A 7 -1.90 -10.85 16.15
C CYS A 7 -3.34 -10.52 15.69
N ALA A 8 -4.28 -11.44 15.78
CA ALA A 8 -5.64 -11.25 15.25
C ALA A 8 -6.71 -10.84 16.29
N ALA A 9 -6.36 -10.51 17.53
CA ALA A 9 -7.36 -10.36 18.60
C ALA A 9 -7.43 -8.98 19.29
N ALA A 10 -6.90 -7.91 18.70
CA ALA A 10 -6.80 -6.62 19.38
C ALA A 10 -7.72 -5.49 18.84
N PHE A 11 -8.72 -5.76 18.01
CA PHE A 11 -9.57 -4.70 17.43
C PHE A 11 -11.07 -4.83 17.74
N LEU A 12 -11.50 -5.68 18.66
CA LEU A 12 -12.91 -5.82 19.05
C LEU A 12 -13.11 -5.50 20.54
N GLY A 13 -13.10 -4.25 20.91
CA GLY A 13 -13.35 -3.92 22.31
C GLY A 13 -13.46 -2.44 22.65
N ALA A 14 -14.33 -1.68 21.99
CA ALA A 14 -14.73 -0.37 22.48
C ALA A 14 -16.12 0.03 21.97
N MET A 15 -17.17 -0.72 22.35
CA MET A 15 -18.55 -0.24 22.35
C MET A 15 -19.04 -0.27 23.78
N THR A 16 -18.99 0.84 24.50
CA THR A 16 -19.68 1.04 25.78
C THR A 16 -20.58 2.27 25.71
N VAL A 17 -21.86 1.96 25.68
CA VAL A 17 -22.99 2.57 26.43
C VAL A 17 -23.05 4.09 26.52
N PHE A 18 -23.93 4.70 25.73
CA PHE A 18 -24.46 6.02 26.03
C PHE A 18 -25.77 5.90 26.84
N SER A 19 -25.74 6.29 28.10
CA SER A 19 -26.92 6.48 28.92
C SER A 19 -27.60 7.82 28.58
N SER A 20 -28.90 7.75 28.31
CA SER A 20 -29.78 8.90 28.09
C SER A 20 -29.97 9.72 29.37
N ALA A 21 -29.57 10.98 29.35
CA ALA A 21 -29.98 11.96 30.34
C ALA A 21 -31.07 12.84 29.72
N ASN A 22 -32.29 12.76 30.25
CA ASN A 22 -33.36 13.70 29.97
C ASN A 22 -33.10 15.02 30.73
N ALA A 23 -33.04 16.13 30.04
CA ALA A 23 -33.13 17.45 30.65
C ALA A 23 -34.01 18.38 29.80
N ALA A 24 -34.89 18.99 30.51
CA ALA A 24 -35.99 19.86 30.20
C ALA A 24 -35.78 20.97 29.14
N ASP A 25 -36.83 21.11 28.35
CA ASP A 25 -37.49 22.31 27.83
C ASP A 25 -36.70 23.63 27.86
N MET A 26 -36.16 24.01 26.70
CA MET A 26 -35.88 25.39 26.33
C MET A 26 -36.33 25.62 24.88
N ALA A 27 -37.07 26.72 24.68
CA ALA A 27 -37.65 27.13 23.41
C ALA A 27 -36.66 27.05 22.22
N PRO A 28 -37.15 26.72 21.01
CA PRO A 28 -36.26 26.49 19.86
C PRO A 28 -35.60 27.80 19.44
N ALA A 29 -34.31 27.92 19.68
CA ALA A 29 -33.48 28.82 18.88
C ALA A 29 -33.63 28.39 17.44
N LEU A 30 -33.99 29.30 16.54
CA LEU A 30 -34.04 29.08 15.12
C LEU A 30 -32.71 28.41 14.68
N ALA A 31 -32.78 27.11 14.44
CA ALA A 31 -31.66 26.40 13.84
C ALA A 31 -31.30 27.09 12.52
N PRO A 32 -30.04 27.37 12.24
CA PRO A 32 -29.62 27.78 10.89
C PRO A 32 -30.14 26.74 9.92
N GLU A 33 -30.92 27.19 8.94
CA GLU A 33 -31.41 26.35 7.87
C GLU A 33 -30.19 25.60 7.27
N ALA A 34 -30.14 24.29 7.49
CA ALA A 34 -29.11 23.48 6.91
C ALA A 34 -29.21 23.66 5.39
N LYS A 35 -28.22 24.30 4.79
CA LYS A 35 -28.12 24.36 3.33
C LYS A 35 -28.25 22.93 2.85
N PRO A 36 -29.11 22.65 1.84
CA PRO A 36 -29.16 21.33 1.24
C PRO A 36 -27.73 20.96 0.87
N VAL A 37 -27.24 19.84 1.36
CA VAL A 37 -26.04 19.21 0.79
C VAL A 37 -26.41 18.93 -0.65
N GLU A 38 -25.84 19.70 -1.58
CA GLU A 38 -25.93 19.36 -2.99
C GLU A 38 -25.30 17.97 -3.12
N THR A 39 -26.14 16.98 -3.25
CA THR A 39 -25.74 15.65 -3.69
C THR A 39 -25.16 15.85 -5.07
N GLN A 40 -23.84 15.89 -5.18
CA GLN A 40 -23.16 15.84 -6.46
C GLN A 40 -23.57 14.52 -7.12
N SER A 41 -24.63 14.57 -7.93
CA SER A 41 -25.07 13.46 -8.75
C SER A 41 -24.13 13.38 -9.96
N GLY A 42 -22.98 12.74 -9.80
CA GLY A 42 -22.01 12.62 -10.87
C GLY A 42 -20.78 11.79 -10.45
N TRP A 43 -19.96 11.48 -11.44
CA TRP A 43 -18.66 10.86 -11.20
C TRP A 43 -17.71 11.85 -10.53
N THR A 44 -16.99 11.38 -9.52
CA THR A 44 -15.85 12.07 -8.93
C THR A 44 -14.58 11.27 -9.23
N PHE A 45 -13.50 11.97 -9.56
CA PHE A 45 -12.22 11.36 -9.85
C PHE A 45 -11.16 11.89 -8.90
N THR A 46 -10.32 11.01 -8.42
CA THR A 46 -9.16 11.37 -7.59
C THR A 46 -7.92 10.71 -8.13
N VAL A 47 -6.84 11.48 -8.24
CA VAL A 47 -5.50 10.97 -8.56
C VAL A 47 -4.55 11.43 -7.46
N ALA A 48 -3.82 10.50 -6.89
CA ALA A 48 -2.94 10.77 -5.77
C ALA A 48 -1.54 10.17 -6.02
N PRO A 49 -0.62 10.91 -6.64
CA PRO A 49 0.79 10.55 -6.58
C PRO A 49 1.27 10.59 -5.14
N TYR A 50 2.09 9.60 -4.77
CA TYR A 50 2.61 9.51 -3.42
C TYR A 50 4.06 9.02 -3.39
N PHE A 51 4.70 9.24 -2.27
CA PHE A 51 6.00 8.74 -1.90
C PHE A 51 5.86 7.85 -0.66
N TRP A 52 6.45 6.66 -0.70
CA TRP A 52 6.44 5.71 0.40
C TRP A 52 7.88 5.39 0.81
N ALA A 53 8.25 5.83 1.99
CA ALA A 53 9.58 5.63 2.57
C ALA A 53 9.64 4.26 3.27
N ALA A 54 9.42 3.19 2.49
CA ALA A 54 9.40 1.84 3.01
C ALA A 54 10.81 1.29 3.24
N GLY A 55 11.00 0.60 4.37
CA GLY A 55 12.00 -0.43 4.53
C GLY A 55 11.40 -1.78 4.16
N MET A 56 12.23 -2.79 3.91
CA MET A 56 11.83 -4.16 3.55
C MET A 56 12.52 -5.15 4.49
N SER A 57 11.75 -6.13 4.97
CA SER A 57 12.26 -7.21 5.83
C SER A 57 11.59 -8.52 5.43
N GLY A 58 12.35 -9.61 5.34
CA GLY A 58 11.82 -10.93 4.98
C GLY A 58 12.83 -11.83 4.30
N ASP A 59 12.34 -12.86 3.65
CA ASP A 59 13.17 -13.89 3.01
C ASP A 59 13.00 -13.86 1.49
N VAL A 60 14.12 -13.74 0.77
CA VAL A 60 14.16 -13.68 -0.69
C VAL A 60 15.05 -14.81 -1.21
N GLY A 61 14.57 -15.55 -2.20
CA GLY A 61 15.31 -16.59 -2.89
C GLY A 61 15.13 -16.49 -4.40
N VAL A 62 16.20 -16.58 -5.15
CA VAL A 62 16.21 -16.50 -6.61
C VAL A 62 17.10 -17.61 -7.21
N PHE A 63 16.84 -18.00 -8.44
CA PHE A 63 17.62 -19.02 -9.18
C PHE A 63 17.60 -20.40 -8.53
N GLY A 64 16.61 -20.73 -7.70
CA GLY A 64 16.58 -21.99 -6.93
C GLY A 64 17.66 -22.10 -5.84
N LEU A 65 18.30 -20.98 -5.49
CA LEU A 65 19.25 -20.92 -4.40
C LEU A 65 18.52 -20.86 -3.04
N PRO A 66 19.20 -21.26 -1.94
CA PRO A 66 18.63 -21.08 -0.61
C PRO A 66 18.23 -19.63 -0.37
N GLN A 67 17.07 -19.45 0.24
CA GLN A 67 16.56 -18.12 0.63
C GLN A 67 17.51 -17.41 1.59
N VAL A 68 17.61 -16.10 1.46
CA VAL A 68 18.43 -15.21 2.28
C VAL A 68 17.51 -14.23 2.98
N HIS A 69 17.71 -14.06 4.27
CA HIS A 69 17.02 -13.03 5.02
C HIS A 69 17.54 -11.65 4.65
N VAL A 70 16.64 -10.77 4.24
CA VAL A 70 16.91 -9.37 3.90
C VAL A 70 16.28 -8.49 4.96
N ASP A 71 17.04 -7.52 5.44
CA ASP A 71 16.58 -6.44 6.32
C ASP A 71 17.19 -5.15 5.79
N ALA A 72 16.43 -4.44 4.98
CA ALA A 72 16.85 -3.20 4.32
C ALA A 72 16.06 -2.02 4.87
N SER A 73 16.77 -1.07 5.49
CA SER A 73 16.15 0.18 5.91
C SER A 73 15.75 1.02 4.69
N PHE A 74 14.86 1.99 4.89
CA PHE A 74 14.52 2.95 3.83
C PHE A 74 15.76 3.66 3.26
N SER A 75 16.76 3.99 4.10
CA SER A 75 18.00 4.63 3.64
C SER A 75 18.84 3.72 2.75
N ASP A 76 18.85 2.41 3.02
CA ASP A 76 19.54 1.43 2.19
C ASP A 76 18.84 1.30 0.83
N ILE A 77 17.51 1.25 0.82
CA ILE A 77 16.70 1.23 -0.40
C ILE A 77 16.93 2.51 -1.20
N LEU A 78 16.85 3.69 -0.57
CA LEU A 78 17.02 4.98 -1.23
C LEU A 78 18.42 5.15 -1.84
N SER A 79 19.46 4.63 -1.19
CA SER A 79 20.84 4.73 -1.69
C SER A 79 21.08 3.91 -2.96
N ASN A 80 20.26 2.90 -3.20
CA ASN A 80 20.32 2.00 -4.36
C ASN A 80 19.16 2.23 -5.35
N LEU A 81 18.34 3.27 -5.14
CA LEU A 81 17.15 3.54 -5.93
C LEU A 81 17.50 4.26 -7.24
N ASP A 82 17.28 3.58 -8.36
CA ASP A 82 17.36 4.17 -9.69
C ASP A 82 16.09 4.94 -10.04
N PHE A 83 14.93 4.34 -9.74
CA PHE A 83 13.63 4.91 -10.10
C PHE A 83 12.51 4.34 -9.23
N ALA A 84 11.56 5.20 -8.86
CA ALA A 84 10.28 4.78 -8.27
C ALA A 84 9.13 5.62 -8.84
N ALA A 85 7.97 4.98 -9.04
CA ALA A 85 6.72 5.64 -9.39
C ALA A 85 5.58 5.02 -8.59
N MET A 86 4.82 5.85 -7.90
CA MET A 86 3.71 5.41 -7.06
C MET A 86 2.52 6.34 -7.24
N VAL A 87 1.36 5.75 -7.56
CA VAL A 87 0.14 6.53 -7.80
C VAL A 87 -1.11 5.74 -7.46
N ILE A 88 -2.04 6.38 -6.75
CA ILE A 88 -3.39 5.88 -6.52
C ILE A 88 -4.34 6.66 -7.43
N GLY A 89 -5.27 5.95 -8.06
CA GLY A 89 -6.39 6.50 -8.82
C GLY A 89 -7.71 5.98 -8.27
N GLU A 90 -8.74 6.82 -8.24
CA GLU A 90 -10.08 6.42 -7.83
C GLU A 90 -11.13 7.16 -8.66
N ALA A 91 -12.17 6.43 -9.06
CA ALA A 91 -13.39 6.95 -9.65
C ALA A 91 -14.58 6.48 -8.82
N SER A 92 -15.41 7.41 -8.33
CA SER A 92 -16.56 7.09 -7.51
C SER A 92 -17.85 7.63 -8.12
N TYR A 93 -18.92 6.86 -8.00
CA TYR A 93 -20.26 7.21 -8.43
C TYR A 93 -21.28 6.72 -7.40
N GLU A 94 -21.96 7.65 -6.74
CA GLU A 94 -22.88 7.34 -5.64
C GLU A 94 -22.18 6.49 -4.55
N ARG A 95 -22.60 5.22 -4.40
CA ARG A 95 -22.05 4.27 -3.43
C ARG A 95 -20.98 3.33 -4.02
N TYR A 96 -20.69 3.43 -5.29
CA TYR A 96 -19.72 2.58 -5.95
C TYR A 96 -18.42 3.30 -6.20
N SER A 97 -17.31 2.61 -6.04
CA SER A 97 -16.00 3.11 -6.40
C SER A 97 -15.20 2.06 -7.19
N VAL A 98 -14.34 2.53 -8.07
CA VAL A 98 -13.28 1.73 -8.71
C VAL A 98 -11.98 2.43 -8.38
N PHE A 99 -11.00 1.69 -7.90
CA PHE A 99 -9.71 2.23 -7.52
C PHE A 99 -8.55 1.42 -8.09
N SER A 100 -7.43 2.08 -8.23
CA SER A 100 -6.16 1.45 -8.63
C SER A 100 -5.03 1.98 -7.75
N ASP A 101 -4.03 1.15 -7.51
CA ASP A 101 -2.76 1.53 -6.90
C ASP A 101 -1.62 0.90 -7.69
N ILE A 102 -0.68 1.71 -8.13
CA ILE A 102 0.47 1.30 -8.91
C ILE A 102 1.73 1.65 -8.14
N ILE A 103 2.54 0.64 -7.88
CA ILE A 103 3.88 0.74 -7.28
C ILE A 103 4.87 0.16 -8.28
N TYR A 104 5.88 0.92 -8.64
CA TYR A 104 7.02 0.45 -9.41
C TYR A 104 8.29 0.96 -8.78
N THR A 105 9.24 0.05 -8.53
CA THR A 105 10.57 0.37 -8.03
C THR A 105 11.64 -0.34 -8.84
N LYS A 106 12.76 0.34 -9.06
CA LYS A 106 13.98 -0.21 -9.65
C LYS A 106 15.16 0.15 -8.76
N LEU A 107 15.84 -0.87 -8.27
CA LEU A 107 17.03 -0.77 -7.42
C LEU A 107 18.22 -1.37 -8.14
N SER A 108 19.39 -0.75 -8.01
CA SER A 108 20.65 -1.31 -8.52
C SER A 108 21.76 -1.17 -7.49
N ASN A 109 22.56 -2.22 -7.34
CA ASN A 109 23.72 -2.24 -6.46
C ASN A 109 24.88 -2.96 -7.15
N ASP A 110 26.06 -2.35 -7.10
CA ASP A 110 27.29 -2.93 -7.63
C ASP A 110 28.27 -3.23 -6.48
N ALA A 111 28.75 -4.47 -6.43
CA ALA A 111 29.76 -4.89 -5.47
C ALA A 111 31.05 -5.30 -6.19
N THR A 112 32.18 -4.78 -5.74
CA THR A 112 33.51 -5.21 -6.22
C THR A 112 33.93 -6.51 -5.54
N THR A 113 34.45 -7.46 -6.30
CA THR A 113 34.91 -8.74 -5.74
C THR A 113 36.39 -8.66 -5.33
N PRO A 114 36.77 -9.25 -4.17
CA PRO A 114 38.18 -9.39 -3.82
C PRO A 114 38.92 -10.22 -4.85
N ALA A 115 40.08 -9.72 -5.30
CA ALA A 115 40.96 -10.37 -6.23
C ALA A 115 40.57 -10.43 -7.75
N GLY A 116 39.34 -10.10 -8.14
CA GLY A 116 38.93 -9.93 -9.56
C GLY A 116 39.10 -11.14 -10.49
N VAL A 117 39.38 -12.34 -9.96
CA VAL A 117 39.71 -13.53 -10.79
C VAL A 117 38.45 -14.09 -11.45
N VAL A 118 37.38 -14.20 -10.71
CA VAL A 118 36.09 -14.74 -11.19
C VAL A 118 35.27 -13.66 -11.87
N ALA A 119 35.14 -12.49 -11.23
CA ALA A 119 34.58 -11.28 -11.77
C ALA A 119 35.26 -10.07 -11.10
N ASN A 120 35.34 -8.92 -11.75
CA ASN A 120 35.81 -7.68 -11.11
C ASN A 120 34.72 -7.03 -10.28
N SER A 121 33.49 -7.06 -10.78
CA SER A 121 32.29 -6.61 -10.07
C SER A 121 31.08 -7.47 -10.37
N ILE A 122 30.18 -7.50 -9.43
CA ILE A 122 28.85 -8.13 -9.54
C ILE A 122 27.83 -7.01 -9.39
N GLY A 123 27.03 -6.80 -10.43
CA GLY A 123 25.86 -5.90 -10.40
C GLY A 123 24.60 -6.71 -10.11
N VAL A 124 23.76 -6.20 -9.22
CA VAL A 124 22.42 -6.74 -8.94
C VAL A 124 21.41 -5.65 -9.23
N THR A 125 20.45 -5.91 -10.11
CA THR A 125 19.32 -5.03 -10.39
C THR A 125 18.05 -5.74 -10.01
N SER A 126 17.23 -5.12 -9.18
CA SER A 126 15.90 -5.61 -8.80
C SER A 126 14.84 -4.65 -9.29
N LYS A 127 13.79 -5.17 -9.95
CA LYS A 127 12.63 -4.40 -10.40
C LYS A 127 11.40 -5.05 -9.78
N THR A 128 10.61 -4.26 -9.08
CA THR A 128 9.36 -4.72 -8.47
C THR A 128 8.21 -3.87 -9.00
N PHE A 129 7.17 -4.55 -9.43
CA PHE A 129 5.90 -3.95 -9.81
C PHE A 129 4.78 -4.59 -9.00
N ALA A 130 3.95 -3.76 -8.36
CA ALA A 130 2.70 -4.17 -7.75
C ALA A 130 1.57 -3.26 -8.27
N GLY A 131 0.66 -3.85 -9.03
CA GLY A 131 -0.51 -3.15 -9.59
C GLY A 131 -1.80 -3.69 -9.02
N THR A 132 -2.55 -2.89 -8.28
CA THR A 132 -3.85 -3.24 -7.70
C THR A 132 -4.97 -2.56 -8.49
N LEU A 133 -6.01 -3.32 -8.82
CA LEU A 133 -7.26 -2.81 -9.37
C LEU A 133 -8.42 -3.39 -8.55
N GLY A 134 -9.28 -2.53 -8.03
CA GLY A 134 -10.38 -2.94 -7.18
C GLY A 134 -11.65 -2.14 -7.36
N ALA A 135 -12.72 -2.65 -6.76
CA ALA A 135 -14.01 -1.99 -6.66
C ALA A 135 -14.48 -1.96 -5.20
N GLY A 136 -15.21 -0.92 -4.86
CA GLY A 136 -15.75 -0.69 -3.52
C GLY A 136 -17.25 -0.42 -3.55
N TYR A 137 -17.90 -0.72 -2.43
CA TYR A 137 -19.28 -0.35 -2.15
C TYR A 137 -19.37 0.27 -0.76
N THR A 138 -19.90 1.49 -0.70
CA THR A 138 -20.09 2.23 0.56
C THR A 138 -21.19 1.60 1.40
N VAL A 139 -20.81 0.97 2.50
CA VAL A 139 -21.72 0.33 3.46
C VAL A 139 -22.14 1.27 4.57
N ILE A 140 -21.26 2.18 4.97
CA ILE A 140 -21.55 3.25 5.91
C ILE A 140 -21.33 4.59 5.20
N ASP A 141 -22.36 5.39 5.14
CA ASP A 141 -22.34 6.73 4.55
C ASP A 141 -22.89 7.70 5.59
N GLY A 142 -22.02 8.47 6.18
CA GLY A 142 -22.34 9.38 7.28
C GLY A 142 -21.93 10.82 6.99
N ALA A 143 -22.45 11.76 7.78
CA ALA A 143 -22.16 13.18 7.62
C ALA A 143 -20.66 13.53 7.70
N ASN A 144 -19.88 12.70 8.40
CA ASN A 144 -18.47 12.96 8.64
C ASN A 144 -17.53 12.00 7.88
N GLY A 145 -18.04 11.11 7.02
CA GLY A 145 -17.18 10.18 6.27
C GLY A 145 -17.91 8.93 5.84
N HIS A 146 -17.18 8.05 5.17
CA HIS A 146 -17.70 6.80 4.65
C HIS A 146 -16.78 5.62 4.96
N LEU A 147 -17.36 4.43 4.92
CA LEU A 147 -16.65 3.15 4.95
C LEU A 147 -17.15 2.28 3.80
N ASP A 148 -16.22 1.80 3.01
CA ASP A 148 -16.45 0.92 1.88
C ASP A 148 -15.98 -0.50 2.21
N VAL A 149 -16.71 -1.49 1.76
CA VAL A 149 -16.20 -2.85 1.57
C VAL A 149 -15.62 -2.93 0.17
N VAL A 150 -14.42 -3.51 0.06
CA VAL A 150 -13.69 -3.55 -1.22
C VAL A 150 -13.28 -4.97 -1.59
N GLY A 151 -13.23 -5.21 -2.89
CA GLY A 151 -12.59 -6.38 -3.49
C GLY A 151 -11.63 -5.92 -4.58
N ALA A 152 -10.48 -6.57 -4.69
CA ALA A 152 -9.45 -6.19 -5.64
C ALA A 152 -8.68 -7.39 -6.19
N VAL A 153 -7.99 -7.17 -7.29
CA VAL A 153 -6.94 -8.06 -7.81
C VAL A 153 -5.63 -7.28 -7.77
N ARG A 154 -4.59 -7.90 -7.24
CA ARG A 154 -3.23 -7.38 -7.27
C ARG A 154 -2.36 -8.24 -8.17
N LEU A 155 -1.67 -7.60 -9.10
CA LEU A 155 -0.69 -8.23 -9.97
C LEU A 155 0.70 -7.84 -9.49
N TRP A 156 1.52 -8.82 -9.20
CA TRP A 156 2.92 -8.69 -8.86
C TRP A 156 3.84 -9.10 -10.01
N SER A 157 4.95 -8.43 -10.15
CA SER A 157 6.09 -8.87 -10.96
C SER A 157 7.38 -8.47 -10.25
N ALA A 158 8.14 -9.45 -9.84
CA ALA A 158 9.47 -9.28 -9.24
C ALA A 158 10.52 -9.87 -10.18
N ASP A 159 11.52 -9.08 -10.53
CA ASP A 159 12.56 -9.38 -11.50
C ASP A 159 13.91 -9.08 -10.85
N THR A 160 14.81 -10.05 -10.85
CA THR A 160 16.18 -9.91 -10.35
C THR A 160 17.17 -10.29 -11.41
N GLU A 161 18.01 -9.35 -11.81
CA GLU A 161 19.10 -9.52 -12.76
C GLU A 161 20.44 -9.45 -12.04
N ILE A 162 21.30 -10.45 -12.26
CA ILE A 162 22.70 -10.48 -11.80
C ILE A 162 23.60 -10.39 -13.01
N SER A 163 24.51 -9.44 -13.01
CA SER A 163 25.51 -9.22 -14.06
C SER A 163 26.93 -9.33 -13.52
N PHE A 164 27.81 -9.95 -14.27
CA PHE A 164 29.23 -10.12 -13.93
C PHE A 164 30.08 -9.31 -14.90
N SER A 165 30.94 -8.45 -14.35
CA SER A 165 31.88 -7.63 -15.16
C SER A 165 33.33 -8.03 -14.91
N GLY A 166 34.08 -8.22 -15.98
CA GLY A 166 35.48 -8.63 -15.92
C GLY A 166 35.73 -10.06 -15.39
N GLY A 167 36.98 -10.48 -15.33
CA GLY A 167 37.34 -11.82 -14.88
C GLY A 167 36.83 -12.95 -15.83
N LEU A 168 36.76 -14.19 -15.32
CA LEU A 168 36.33 -15.36 -16.07
C LEU A 168 34.82 -15.35 -16.42
N LEU A 169 33.99 -14.71 -15.63
CA LEU A 169 32.54 -14.59 -15.84
C LEU A 169 32.13 -13.25 -16.49
N GLY A 170 33.11 -12.44 -16.93
CA GLY A 170 32.82 -11.15 -17.56
C GLY A 170 31.86 -11.29 -18.75
N GLY A 171 30.74 -10.53 -18.71
CA GLY A 171 29.69 -10.56 -19.72
C GLY A 171 28.59 -11.60 -19.47
N VAL A 172 28.68 -12.41 -18.41
CA VAL A 172 27.56 -13.30 -18.00
C VAL A 172 26.47 -12.50 -17.31
N GLN A 173 25.24 -12.70 -17.75
CA GLN A 173 24.03 -12.17 -17.13
C GLN A 173 23.05 -13.29 -16.83
N ARG A 174 22.35 -13.19 -15.70
CA ARG A 174 21.30 -14.10 -15.29
C ARG A 174 20.11 -13.28 -14.79
N GLU A 175 18.92 -13.63 -15.27
CA GLU A 175 17.66 -13.02 -14.89
C GLU A 175 16.73 -14.10 -14.33
N ASP A 176 16.08 -13.80 -13.22
CA ASP A 176 15.02 -14.61 -12.67
C ASP A 176 13.81 -13.69 -12.40
N ARG A 177 12.63 -14.11 -12.84
CA ARG A 177 11.40 -13.34 -12.77
C ARG A 177 10.26 -14.21 -12.29
N ALA A 178 9.51 -13.69 -11.32
CA ALA A 178 8.23 -14.25 -10.93
C ALA A 178 7.11 -13.22 -11.18
N THR A 179 5.96 -13.74 -11.64
CA THR A 179 4.74 -12.94 -11.83
C THR A 179 3.57 -13.75 -11.33
N TRP A 180 2.75 -13.13 -10.48
CA TRP A 180 1.55 -13.77 -9.93
C TRP A 180 0.44 -12.77 -9.71
N ALA A 181 -0.76 -13.27 -9.41
CA ALA A 181 -1.92 -12.45 -9.12
C ALA A 181 -2.65 -12.98 -7.89
N ASP A 182 -3.10 -12.06 -7.05
CA ASP A 182 -3.81 -12.34 -5.81
C ASP A 182 -5.17 -11.64 -5.80
N ALA A 183 -6.17 -12.30 -5.23
CA ALA A 183 -7.47 -11.71 -4.96
C ALA A 183 -7.51 -11.20 -3.52
N LEU A 184 -7.89 -9.94 -3.35
CA LEU A 184 -7.92 -9.25 -2.06
C LEU A 184 -9.35 -8.84 -1.72
N ALA A 185 -9.67 -8.85 -0.43
CA ALA A 185 -10.89 -8.27 0.11
C ALA A 185 -10.56 -7.46 1.36
N GLY A 186 -11.38 -6.43 1.64
CA GLY A 186 -11.12 -5.59 2.79
C GLY A 186 -12.06 -4.43 2.93
N VAL A 187 -11.57 -3.40 3.59
CA VAL A 187 -12.29 -2.14 3.83
C VAL A 187 -11.41 -0.94 3.52
N LYS A 188 -12.04 0.14 3.10
CA LYS A 188 -11.42 1.44 2.85
C LYS A 188 -12.36 2.53 3.34
N GLY A 189 -11.84 3.65 3.82
CA GLY A 189 -12.70 4.74 4.22
C GLY A 189 -11.98 5.99 4.66
N ASN A 190 -12.79 7.00 4.98
CA ASN A 190 -12.32 8.24 5.57
C ASN A 190 -13.27 8.73 6.66
N TYR A 191 -12.75 9.59 7.54
CA TYR A 191 -13.53 10.24 8.58
C TYR A 191 -13.02 11.66 8.83
N PHE A 192 -13.88 12.67 8.63
CA PHE A 192 -13.57 14.07 8.81
C PHE A 192 -13.77 14.49 10.27
N PHE A 193 -12.72 14.94 10.92
CA PHE A 193 -12.75 15.55 12.25
C PHE A 193 -13.17 17.01 12.16
N THR A 194 -12.77 17.68 11.10
CA THR A 194 -13.13 19.06 10.74
C THR A 194 -13.35 19.14 9.23
N PRO A 195 -13.88 20.22 8.67
CA PRO A 195 -14.02 20.36 7.22
C PRO A 195 -12.72 20.17 6.42
N ASN A 196 -11.57 20.37 7.06
CA ASN A 196 -10.27 20.31 6.40
C ASN A 196 -9.39 19.15 6.85
N VAL A 197 -9.63 18.54 8.03
CA VAL A 197 -8.77 17.47 8.57
C VAL A 197 -9.55 16.16 8.60
N TYR A 198 -8.99 15.12 8.04
CA TYR A 198 -9.60 13.80 7.98
C TYR A 198 -8.61 12.67 8.21
N LEU A 199 -9.12 11.57 8.77
CA LEU A 199 -8.46 10.27 8.78
C LEU A 199 -8.81 9.57 7.46
N THR A 200 -7.87 8.87 6.87
CA THR A 200 -8.09 7.98 5.72
C THR A 200 -7.29 6.70 5.88
N GLY A 201 -7.76 5.62 5.27
CA GLY A 201 -7.02 4.38 5.30
C GLY A 201 -7.75 3.22 4.63
N TRP A 202 -7.03 2.10 4.56
CA TRP A 202 -7.54 0.82 4.10
C TRP A 202 -6.89 -0.33 4.85
N ALA A 203 -7.57 -1.47 4.83
CA ALA A 203 -7.04 -2.74 5.25
C ALA A 203 -7.59 -3.82 4.33
N MET A 204 -6.72 -4.51 3.61
CA MET A 204 -7.05 -5.58 2.68
C MET A 204 -6.18 -6.78 2.94
N ALA A 205 -6.72 -7.98 2.72
CA ALA A 205 -5.96 -9.21 2.74
C ALA A 205 -6.55 -10.21 1.75
N GLY A 206 -5.72 -11.13 1.30
CA GLY A 206 -6.12 -12.16 0.38
C GLY A 206 -5.02 -13.13 0.04
N ALA A 207 -5.19 -13.86 -1.03
CA ALA A 207 -4.29 -14.87 -1.53
C ALA A 207 -4.56 -15.15 -3.00
N GLY A 208 -3.74 -15.97 -3.63
CA GLY A 208 -3.92 -16.40 -5.02
C GLY A 208 -2.70 -17.13 -5.53
N GLY A 209 -1.80 -16.47 -6.24
CA GLY A 209 -0.48 -16.97 -6.51
C GLY A 209 0.39 -16.97 -5.25
N ALA A 210 0.23 -15.95 -4.39
CA ALA A 210 0.82 -15.92 -3.06
C ALA A 210 -0.06 -16.68 -2.03
N ASP A 211 0.58 -17.25 -1.00
CA ASP A 211 -0.10 -17.86 0.13
C ASP A 211 -0.82 -16.81 0.99
N LEU A 212 -0.25 -15.60 1.06
CA LEU A 212 -0.82 -14.44 1.73
C LEU A 212 -0.36 -13.16 1.06
N ASP A 213 -1.29 -12.25 0.81
CA ASP A 213 -1.05 -10.85 0.41
C ASP A 213 -1.91 -9.96 1.30
N TRP A 214 -1.33 -8.95 1.94
CA TRP A 214 -2.06 -8.02 2.80
C TRP A 214 -1.49 -6.61 2.71
N ASP A 215 -2.36 -5.62 2.95
CA ASP A 215 -2.02 -4.21 2.80
C ASP A 215 -2.85 -3.38 3.78
N VAL A 216 -2.18 -2.64 4.64
CA VAL A 216 -2.81 -1.76 5.62
C VAL A 216 -2.17 -0.39 5.56
N MET A 217 -3.00 0.63 5.50
CA MET A 217 -2.57 2.03 5.56
C MET A 217 -3.51 2.82 6.47
N ALA A 218 -2.93 3.71 7.25
CA ALA A 218 -3.68 4.73 7.98
C ALA A 218 -2.93 6.06 7.90
N GLY A 219 -3.66 7.16 7.64
CA GLY A 219 -3.07 8.48 7.48
C GLY A 219 -4.03 9.61 7.78
N LEU A 220 -3.46 10.78 8.07
CA LEU A 220 -4.17 12.03 8.21
C LEU A 220 -4.08 12.83 6.92
N GLY A 221 -5.23 13.32 6.45
CA GLY A 221 -5.35 14.20 5.31
C GLY A 221 -5.68 15.62 5.72
N TYR A 222 -5.17 16.58 4.96
CA TYR A 222 -5.51 18.00 5.07
C TYR A 222 -5.99 18.55 3.72
N LYS A 223 -7.25 19.00 3.65
CA LYS A 223 -7.83 19.67 2.47
C LYS A 223 -7.41 21.14 2.46
N PHE A 224 -6.62 21.51 1.46
CA PHE A 224 -6.30 22.92 1.21
C PHE A 224 -7.48 23.65 0.55
N ASN A 225 -8.18 22.94 -0.33
CA ASN A 225 -9.39 23.39 -1.03
C ASN A 225 -10.14 22.14 -1.57
N ASP A 226 -11.22 22.34 -2.32
CA ASP A 226 -12.04 21.23 -2.82
C ASP A 226 -11.34 20.35 -3.88
N LYS A 227 -10.22 20.82 -4.43
CA LYS A 227 -9.48 20.11 -5.47
C LYS A 227 -8.19 19.45 -4.99
N VAL A 228 -7.61 19.92 -3.88
CA VAL A 228 -6.27 19.48 -3.46
C VAL A 228 -6.23 19.20 -1.97
N SER A 229 -5.74 18.02 -1.62
CA SER A 229 -5.40 17.62 -0.26
C SER A 229 -4.01 17.00 -0.18
N ALA A 230 -3.36 17.13 0.98
CA ALA A 230 -2.15 16.38 1.31
C ALA A 230 -2.50 15.28 2.30
N ILE A 231 -1.81 14.17 2.22
CA ILE A 231 -1.98 13.01 3.11
C ILE A 231 -0.61 12.62 3.65
N ALA A 232 -0.54 12.41 4.95
CA ALA A 232 0.64 11.82 5.62
C ALA A 232 0.17 10.63 6.46
N GLY A 233 0.84 9.49 6.32
CA GLY A 233 0.42 8.27 6.98
C GLY A 233 1.52 7.24 7.10
N TYR A 234 1.13 6.03 7.46
CA TYR A 234 1.98 4.86 7.53
C TYR A 234 1.31 3.71 6.79
N ARG A 235 2.07 3.02 5.96
CA ARG A 235 1.61 1.86 5.20
C ARG A 235 2.50 0.66 5.52
N ALA A 236 1.88 -0.50 5.62
CA ALA A 236 2.55 -1.79 5.67
C ALA A 236 1.88 -2.73 4.67
N LEU A 237 2.69 -3.37 3.85
CA LEU A 237 2.30 -4.30 2.81
C LEU A 237 3.16 -5.54 2.95
N GLY A 238 2.55 -6.72 3.00
CA GLY A 238 3.24 -7.99 3.11
C GLY A 238 2.75 -8.98 2.09
N VAL A 239 3.66 -9.77 1.55
CA VAL A 239 3.38 -10.84 0.60
C VAL A 239 4.23 -12.06 0.93
N ASP A 240 3.62 -13.24 0.91
CA ASP A 240 4.26 -14.54 1.08
C ASP A 240 4.05 -15.33 -0.22
N TYR A 241 5.01 -15.24 -1.13
CA TYR A 241 5.01 -15.93 -2.40
C TYR A 241 6.20 -16.86 -2.51
N SER A 242 5.97 -18.10 -2.92
CA SER A 242 7.04 -19.05 -3.19
C SER A 242 6.68 -20.01 -4.33
N ASN A 243 7.70 -20.36 -5.12
CA ASN A 243 7.65 -21.46 -6.06
C ASN A 243 8.98 -22.22 -6.03
N ASP A 244 9.17 -23.20 -6.93
CA ASP A 244 10.36 -24.07 -6.95
C ASP A 244 11.71 -23.32 -7.08
N SER A 245 11.72 -22.13 -7.64
CA SER A 245 12.96 -21.38 -7.94
C SER A 245 13.00 -19.98 -7.34
N PHE A 246 11.86 -19.45 -6.89
CA PHE A 246 11.71 -18.06 -6.45
C PHE A 246 10.94 -17.98 -5.13
N VAL A 247 11.48 -17.25 -4.16
CA VAL A 247 10.84 -16.95 -2.86
C VAL A 247 10.81 -15.44 -2.67
N PHE A 248 9.65 -14.92 -2.31
CA PHE A 248 9.45 -13.51 -1.99
C PHE A 248 8.45 -13.40 -0.84
N ASP A 249 8.95 -13.67 0.38
CA ASP A 249 8.21 -13.57 1.64
C ASP A 249 8.71 -12.33 2.37
N VAL A 250 8.09 -11.19 2.12
CA VAL A 250 8.57 -9.90 2.59
C VAL A 250 7.45 -9.04 3.16
N VAL A 251 7.83 -8.16 4.08
CA VAL A 251 7.02 -7.05 4.56
C VAL A 251 7.74 -5.74 4.25
N GLU A 252 7.07 -4.89 3.51
CA GLU A 252 7.48 -3.51 3.26
C GLU A 252 6.66 -2.58 4.14
N GLN A 253 7.30 -1.66 4.87
CA GLN A 253 6.59 -0.76 5.75
C GLN A 253 7.32 0.56 5.96
N GLY A 254 6.55 1.63 6.13
CA GLY A 254 7.13 2.95 6.35
C GLY A 254 6.14 4.11 6.22
N PRO A 255 6.60 5.33 6.50
CA PRO A 255 5.82 6.54 6.31
C PRO A 255 5.51 6.78 4.83
N MET A 256 4.28 7.24 4.59
CA MET A 256 3.74 7.55 3.26
C MET A 256 3.29 9.01 3.23
N PHE A 257 3.60 9.71 2.13
CA PHE A 257 3.20 11.09 1.88
C PHE A 257 2.63 11.20 0.48
N GLY A 258 1.46 11.80 0.34
CA GLY A 258 0.79 11.93 -0.95
C GLY A 258 0.08 13.28 -1.11
N VAL A 259 -0.21 13.61 -2.37
CA VAL A 259 -1.06 14.74 -2.74
C VAL A 259 -2.23 14.19 -3.55
N ALA A 260 -3.45 14.36 -3.07
CA ALA A 260 -4.64 13.95 -3.78
C ALA A 260 -5.25 15.15 -4.55
N ILE A 261 -5.54 14.94 -5.82
CA ILE A 261 -6.15 15.91 -6.73
C ILE A 261 -7.54 15.38 -7.09
N HIS A 262 -8.56 16.18 -6.80
CA HIS A 262 -9.97 15.85 -7.01
C HIS A 262 -10.53 16.62 -8.20
N PHE A 263 -11.33 15.94 -9.04
CA PHE A 263 -11.91 16.46 -10.27
C PHE A 263 -13.43 16.32 -10.28
#